data_e25422659bf1ce1190157b7af5ed5c30
#
_entry.id   e25422659bf1ce1190157b7af5ed5c30
#
_cell.length_a   1.000
_cell.length_b   1.000
_cell.length_c   1.000
_cell.angle_alpha   90.00
_cell.angle_beta   90.00
_cell.angle_gamma   90.00
#
_symmetry.space_group_name_H-M   'P 1'
#
loop_
_entity.id
_entity.type
_entity.pdbx_description
1 polymer ?
#
loop_
_entity_poly.entity_id
_entity_poly.type
_entity_poly.pdbx_seq_one_letter_code
_entity_poly.pdbx_strand_id
1 'polypeptide(L)'
;MPTWRRAITSGRSCSRLAVSDPILHEDPRSGNCYKIKLTAALLGLPLATRQYDILAGETRTPEFLANVNPNGRIPVLEIDDRFLPESNAACWYLAGDSALIPRDRFAQAEMLRWMFFEQNSHEPNIATLRFWLHFVGAAQLSPQQKAQMMAKRIAGCDALASMDRHLAKRDWFVGGAVSLADIALFAYTHTAEEGGFGLGDYPSIGAWLDRMRDLPDFIPMQ
;
A
#
# COMPACT_ATOMS: atom_id res chain seq x y z
N MET A 1 -8.28 4.12 27.01
CA MET A 1 -6.88 3.81 26.65
C MET A 1 -6.91 2.49 25.90
N PRO A 2 -6.55 2.43 24.62
CA PRO A 2 -6.62 1.18 23.87
C PRO A 2 -5.54 0.20 24.34
N THR A 3 -5.94 -1.05 24.53
CA THR A 3 -5.19 -2.16 25.17
C THR A 3 -4.00 -2.70 24.36
N TRP A 4 -3.72 -2.18 23.18
CA TRP A 4 -2.65 -2.69 22.30
C TRP A 4 -1.23 -2.24 22.67
N ARG A 5 -1.06 -1.18 23.48
CA ARG A 5 0.26 -0.71 23.93
C ARG A 5 0.95 -1.60 24.98
N ARG A 6 0.28 -2.64 25.52
CA ARG A 6 0.84 -3.48 26.62
C ARG A 6 1.61 -4.72 26.18
N ALA A 7 1.74 -5.02 24.89
CA ALA A 7 2.40 -6.24 24.42
C ALA A 7 3.90 -6.09 24.07
N ILE A 8 4.49 -4.90 24.25
CA ILE A 8 5.90 -4.63 23.82
C ILE A 8 6.92 -4.75 24.95
N THR A 9 6.50 -5.03 26.20
CA THR A 9 7.43 -5.12 27.34
C THR A 9 7.42 -6.50 27.97
N SER A 10 7.96 -7.53 27.31
CA SER A 10 8.51 -8.69 28.00
C SER A 10 9.80 -9.12 27.32
N GLY A 11 10.90 -8.84 28.01
CA GLY A 11 12.26 -8.96 27.53
C GLY A 11 12.67 -10.35 27.08
N ARG A 12 13.26 -10.37 25.89
CA ARG A 12 14.45 -11.17 25.63
C ARG A 12 15.49 -10.21 25.06
N SER A 13 16.53 -9.94 25.84
CA SER A 13 17.77 -9.35 25.36
C SER A 13 18.40 -10.30 24.35
N CYS A 14 18.01 -10.13 23.07
CA CYS A 14 18.82 -10.61 21.98
C CYS A 14 19.68 -9.41 21.58
N SER A 15 20.99 -9.55 21.61
CA SER A 15 21.95 -8.57 21.12
C SER A 15 21.55 -8.21 19.68
N ARG A 16 20.84 -7.10 19.50
CA ARG A 16 20.66 -6.47 18.18
C ARG A 16 22.07 -6.04 17.75
N LEU A 17 22.67 -6.76 16.82
CA LEU A 17 23.61 -6.16 15.90
C LEU A 17 22.93 -4.87 15.44
N ALA A 18 23.65 -3.77 15.40
CA ALA A 18 23.11 -2.49 14.94
C ALA A 18 22.69 -2.66 13.47
N VAL A 19 21.44 -3.06 13.26
CA VAL A 19 20.81 -3.11 11.95
C VAL A 19 20.60 -1.66 11.58
N SER A 20 21.10 -1.24 10.43
CA SER A 20 20.83 0.10 9.90
C SER A 20 19.32 0.29 9.73
N ASP A 21 18.83 1.51 9.92
CA ASP A 21 17.43 1.80 9.63
C ASP A 21 17.10 1.41 8.17
N PRO A 22 15.97 0.72 7.92
CA PRO A 22 15.58 0.39 6.57
C PRO A 22 15.49 1.62 5.68
N ILE A 23 15.87 1.49 4.41
CA ILE A 23 15.77 2.57 3.42
C ILE A 23 14.72 2.20 2.39
N LEU A 24 13.73 3.08 2.21
CA LEU A 24 12.73 2.94 1.15
C LEU A 24 13.18 3.70 -0.10
N HIS A 25 13.40 2.98 -1.19
CA HIS A 25 13.54 3.55 -2.53
C HIS A 25 12.15 3.85 -3.06
N GLU A 26 11.82 5.13 -3.24
CA GLU A 26 10.44 5.58 -3.47
C GLU A 26 10.31 6.66 -4.54
N ASP A 27 9.08 6.83 -5.02
CA ASP A 27 8.54 8.08 -5.54
C ASP A 27 7.39 8.48 -4.61
N PRO A 28 7.38 9.68 -4.01
CA PRO A 28 6.37 10.09 -3.03
C PRO A 28 4.93 10.02 -3.55
N ARG A 29 4.76 10.16 -4.89
CA ARG A 29 3.47 10.07 -5.58
C ARG A 29 2.90 8.65 -5.67
N SER A 30 3.71 7.64 -5.35
CA SER A 30 3.34 6.22 -5.50
C SER A 30 2.56 5.70 -4.29
N GLY A 31 1.34 5.23 -4.51
CA GLY A 31 0.57 4.54 -3.47
C GLY A 31 1.26 3.26 -2.98
N ASN A 32 2.02 2.56 -3.82
CA ASN A 32 2.80 1.40 -3.41
C ASN A 32 3.92 1.76 -2.43
N CYS A 33 4.58 2.90 -2.62
CA CYS A 33 5.56 3.41 -1.65
C CYS A 33 4.87 3.85 -0.36
N TYR A 34 3.72 4.49 -0.49
CA TYR A 34 2.92 4.93 0.65
C TYR A 34 2.47 3.76 1.55
N LYS A 35 2.14 2.57 1.01
CA LYS A 35 1.86 1.37 1.82
C LYS A 35 2.96 1.12 2.84
N ILE A 36 4.22 1.16 2.41
CA ILE A 36 5.38 0.88 3.27
C ILE A 36 5.57 1.99 4.31
N LYS A 37 5.43 3.26 3.89
CA LYS A 37 5.51 4.41 4.80
C LYS A 37 4.44 4.36 5.87
N LEU A 38 3.19 4.08 5.50
CA LEU A 38 2.08 3.96 6.45
C LEU A 38 2.27 2.77 7.39
N THR A 39 2.74 1.62 6.87
CA THR A 39 3.07 0.46 7.71
C THR A 39 4.14 0.80 8.75
N ALA A 40 5.23 1.44 8.34
CA ALA A 40 6.31 1.83 9.25
C ALA A 40 5.81 2.84 10.30
N ALA A 41 5.02 3.84 9.89
CA ALA A 41 4.46 4.84 10.79
C ALA A 41 3.55 4.22 11.86
N LEU A 42 2.59 3.37 11.47
CA LEU A 42 1.69 2.69 12.40
C LEU A 42 2.42 1.76 13.38
N LEU A 43 3.63 1.32 13.03
CA LEU A 43 4.48 0.48 13.88
C LEU A 43 5.50 1.30 14.70
N GLY A 44 5.61 2.61 14.47
CA GLY A 44 6.62 3.46 15.08
C GLY A 44 8.06 3.05 14.68
N LEU A 45 8.23 2.50 13.47
CA LEU A 45 9.53 2.09 12.95
C LEU A 45 10.23 3.24 12.23
N PRO A 46 11.54 3.46 12.44
CA PRO A 46 12.30 4.40 11.62
C PRO A 46 12.36 3.89 10.18
N LEU A 47 12.24 4.81 9.22
CA LEU A 47 12.32 4.51 7.79
C LEU A 47 13.00 5.69 7.08
N ALA A 48 14.21 5.48 6.60
CA ALA A 48 14.88 6.44 5.72
C ALA A 48 14.31 6.32 4.29
N THR A 49 14.44 7.37 3.48
CA THR A 49 13.94 7.35 2.10
C THR A 49 15.02 7.77 1.11
N ARG A 50 14.99 7.16 -0.08
CA ARG A 50 15.73 7.57 -1.26
C ARG A 50 14.76 7.77 -2.42
N GLN A 51 14.63 9.01 -2.89
CA GLN A 51 13.61 9.38 -3.87
C GLN A 51 14.12 9.22 -5.30
N TYR A 52 13.19 8.87 -6.19
CA TYR A 52 13.38 8.75 -7.63
C TYR A 52 12.19 9.35 -8.37
N ASP A 53 12.44 10.13 -9.42
CA ASP A 53 11.39 10.57 -10.34
C ASP A 53 11.14 9.49 -11.41
N ILE A 54 10.03 8.75 -11.25
CA ILE A 54 9.64 7.71 -12.21
C ILE A 54 9.23 8.31 -13.57
N LEU A 55 8.75 9.56 -13.59
CA LEU A 55 8.38 10.24 -14.85
C LEU A 55 9.63 10.70 -15.63
N ALA A 56 10.70 11.03 -14.92
CA ALA A 56 12.00 11.30 -15.53
C ALA A 56 12.79 10.03 -15.90
N GLY A 57 12.26 8.83 -15.55
CA GLY A 57 12.89 7.56 -15.88
C GLY A 57 14.05 7.16 -14.97
N GLU A 58 14.22 7.78 -13.79
CA GLU A 58 15.36 7.54 -12.89
C GLU A 58 15.46 6.08 -12.42
N THR A 59 14.33 5.34 -12.38
CA THR A 59 14.34 3.90 -12.09
C THR A 59 14.72 3.01 -13.28
N ARG A 60 15.01 3.61 -14.44
CA ARG A 60 15.44 2.92 -15.68
C ARG A 60 16.91 3.11 -15.99
N THR A 61 17.65 3.81 -15.15
CA THR A 61 19.09 3.99 -15.30
C THR A 61 19.82 2.66 -15.13
N PRO A 62 20.97 2.45 -15.83
CA PRO A 62 21.79 1.25 -15.65
C PRO A 62 22.19 1.01 -14.19
N GLU A 63 22.46 2.07 -13.44
CA GLU A 63 22.80 2.00 -12.02
C GLU A 63 21.65 1.44 -11.18
N PHE A 64 20.43 1.97 -11.34
CA PHE A 64 19.27 1.48 -10.61
C PHE A 64 18.96 0.02 -10.96
N LEU A 65 19.00 -0.32 -12.24
CA LEU A 65 18.71 -1.68 -12.71
C LEU A 65 19.73 -2.71 -12.20
N ALA A 66 21.00 -2.32 -12.08
CA ALA A 66 22.06 -3.20 -11.62
C ALA A 66 22.08 -3.36 -10.09
N ASN A 67 21.78 -2.29 -9.33
CA ASN A 67 22.07 -2.25 -7.90
C ASN A 67 20.82 -2.25 -7.00
N VAL A 68 19.64 -1.88 -7.54
CA VAL A 68 18.42 -1.74 -6.72
C VAL A 68 17.33 -2.74 -7.14
N ASN A 69 16.89 -2.64 -8.40
CA ASN A 69 15.83 -3.53 -8.89
C ASN A 69 15.95 -3.72 -10.42
N PRO A 70 16.29 -4.92 -10.90
CA PRO A 70 16.41 -5.18 -12.35
C PRO A 70 15.10 -5.00 -13.13
N ASN A 71 13.96 -4.99 -12.44
CA ASN A 71 12.65 -4.68 -13.05
C ASN A 71 12.43 -3.18 -13.27
N GLY A 72 13.29 -2.31 -12.74
CA GLY A 72 13.18 -0.85 -12.86
C GLY A 72 11.92 -0.29 -12.23
N ARG A 73 11.50 -0.81 -11.08
CA ARG A 73 10.30 -0.40 -10.36
C ARG A 73 10.61 -0.05 -8.92
N ILE A 74 9.84 0.86 -8.37
CA ILE A 74 9.72 1.16 -6.95
C ILE A 74 8.31 0.74 -6.47
N PRO A 75 8.12 0.53 -5.15
CA PRO A 75 9.08 0.62 -4.05
C PRO A 75 10.06 -0.54 -4.01
N VAL A 76 11.21 -0.30 -3.38
CA VAL A 76 12.12 -1.33 -2.91
C VAL A 76 12.52 -0.99 -1.48
N LEU A 77 12.44 -1.96 -0.57
CA LEU A 77 12.92 -1.81 0.79
C LEU A 77 14.34 -2.38 0.88
N GLU A 78 15.32 -1.52 1.20
CA GLU A 78 16.71 -1.91 1.44
C GLU A 78 16.91 -2.17 2.93
N ILE A 79 17.48 -3.33 3.26
CA ILE A 79 17.75 -3.78 4.63
C ILE A 79 19.11 -4.47 4.62
N ASP A 80 20.10 -3.89 5.27
CA ASP A 80 21.45 -4.48 5.38
C ASP A 80 21.99 -4.96 4.01
N ASP A 81 22.05 -4.10 3.03
CA ASP A 81 22.51 -4.36 1.65
C ASP A 81 21.66 -5.41 0.88
N ARG A 82 20.47 -5.76 1.38
CA ARG A 82 19.49 -6.61 0.69
C ARG A 82 18.32 -5.78 0.20
N PHE A 83 17.90 -6.02 -1.01
CA PHE A 83 16.84 -5.28 -1.69
C PHE A 83 15.58 -6.15 -1.81
N LEU A 84 14.48 -5.71 -1.20
CA LEU A 84 13.19 -6.38 -1.21
C LEU A 84 12.19 -5.55 -2.04
N PRO A 85 11.97 -5.88 -3.32
CA PRO A 85 10.88 -5.33 -4.12
C PRO A 85 9.53 -5.89 -3.67
N GLU A 86 8.43 -5.37 -4.26
CA GLU A 86 7.03 -5.68 -3.97
C GLU A 86 6.54 -5.07 -2.66
N SER A 87 5.68 -4.06 -2.78
CA SER A 87 5.19 -3.28 -1.63
C SER A 87 4.52 -4.14 -0.57
N ASN A 88 3.71 -5.13 -0.97
CA ASN A 88 3.02 -6.02 -0.04
C ASN A 88 3.98 -6.95 0.70
N ALA A 89 5.08 -7.39 0.05
CA ALA A 89 6.13 -8.17 0.70
C ALA A 89 6.92 -7.32 1.70
N ALA A 90 7.23 -6.07 1.33
CA ALA A 90 7.91 -5.13 2.23
C ALA A 90 7.06 -4.80 3.47
N CYS A 91 5.75 -4.56 3.29
CA CYS A 91 4.82 -4.37 4.41
C CYS A 91 4.77 -5.61 5.32
N TRP A 92 4.70 -6.80 4.74
CA TRP A 92 4.74 -8.06 5.49
C TRP A 92 6.03 -8.20 6.31
N TYR A 93 7.17 -7.89 5.69
CA TYR A 93 8.47 -7.94 6.37
C TYR A 93 8.54 -6.98 7.57
N LEU A 94 8.10 -5.73 7.39
CA LEU A 94 8.10 -4.73 8.46
C LEU A 94 7.11 -5.08 9.56
N ALA A 95 5.94 -5.63 9.21
CA ALA A 95 4.93 -5.99 10.18
C ALA A 95 5.36 -7.12 11.13
N GLY A 96 6.15 -8.09 10.65
CA GLY A 96 6.66 -9.16 11.49
C GLY A 96 5.58 -9.80 12.38
N ASP A 97 5.84 -9.85 13.69
CA ASP A 97 4.91 -10.39 14.70
C ASP A 97 3.96 -9.32 15.28
N SER A 98 3.79 -8.18 14.60
CA SER A 98 2.93 -7.08 15.07
C SER A 98 1.44 -7.41 14.98
N ALA A 99 0.61 -6.53 15.54
CA ALA A 99 -0.84 -6.65 15.48
C ALA A 99 -1.43 -6.39 14.07
N LEU A 100 -0.64 -5.88 13.12
CA LEU A 100 -1.06 -5.72 11.71
C LEU A 100 -1.20 -7.06 10.97
N ILE A 101 -0.64 -8.13 11.53
CA ILE A 101 -0.83 -9.51 11.06
C ILE A 101 -1.66 -10.26 12.08
N PRO A 102 -2.90 -10.71 11.74
CA PRO A 102 -3.72 -11.49 12.65
C PRO A 102 -3.01 -12.75 13.14
N ARG A 103 -3.27 -13.16 14.39
CA ARG A 103 -2.67 -14.39 14.93
C ARG A 103 -3.35 -15.66 14.45
N ASP A 104 -4.66 -15.59 14.21
CA ASP A 104 -5.42 -16.72 13.68
C ASP A 104 -5.02 -17.05 12.25
N ARG A 105 -4.75 -18.33 11.96
CA ARG A 105 -4.29 -18.79 10.66
C ARG A 105 -5.28 -18.52 9.52
N PHE A 106 -6.57 -18.63 9.79
CA PHE A 106 -7.59 -18.35 8.79
C PHE A 106 -7.66 -16.86 8.49
N ALA A 107 -7.61 -16.01 9.52
CA ALA A 107 -7.57 -14.57 9.36
C ALA A 107 -6.30 -14.11 8.61
N GLN A 108 -5.15 -14.75 8.82
CA GLN A 108 -3.94 -14.51 7.99
C GLN A 108 -4.19 -14.83 6.52
N ALA A 109 -4.84 -15.95 6.23
CA ALA A 109 -5.18 -16.31 4.86
C ALA A 109 -6.19 -15.33 4.23
N GLU A 110 -7.18 -14.85 5.00
CA GLU A 110 -8.10 -13.80 4.55
C GLU A 110 -7.37 -12.47 4.28
N MET A 111 -6.41 -12.09 5.12
CA MET A 111 -5.59 -10.90 4.91
C MET A 111 -4.79 -11.02 3.60
N LEU A 112 -4.11 -12.14 3.38
CA LEU A 112 -3.40 -12.40 2.13
C LEU A 112 -4.35 -12.40 0.93
N ARG A 113 -5.54 -12.98 1.06
CA ARG A 113 -6.56 -12.96 0.00
C ARG A 113 -6.92 -11.53 -0.41
N TRP A 114 -7.09 -10.61 0.54
CA TRP A 114 -7.36 -9.21 0.24
C TRP A 114 -6.15 -8.48 -0.34
N MET A 115 -4.94 -8.81 0.10
CA MET A 115 -3.71 -8.28 -0.50
C MET A 115 -3.53 -8.79 -1.95
N PHE A 116 -3.89 -10.04 -2.25
CA PHE A 116 -3.92 -10.55 -3.63
C PHE A 116 -5.05 -9.92 -4.45
N PHE A 117 -6.22 -9.71 -3.87
CA PHE A 117 -7.31 -8.98 -4.53
C PHE A 117 -6.87 -7.56 -4.91
N GLU A 118 -6.17 -6.89 -4.04
CA GLU A 118 -5.60 -5.57 -4.30
C GLU A 118 -4.68 -5.63 -5.53
N GLN A 119 -3.74 -6.56 -5.59
CA GLN A 119 -2.80 -6.70 -6.70
C GLN A 119 -3.44 -7.15 -8.03
N ASN A 120 -4.50 -7.95 -7.98
CA ASN A 120 -5.08 -8.54 -9.19
C ASN A 120 -6.32 -7.81 -9.72
N SER A 121 -7.10 -7.16 -8.85
CA SER A 121 -8.39 -6.60 -9.20
C SER A 121 -8.51 -5.10 -8.94
N HIS A 122 -7.87 -4.59 -7.90
CA HIS A 122 -7.98 -3.20 -7.47
C HIS A 122 -6.89 -2.32 -8.10
N GLU A 123 -5.62 -2.53 -7.75
CA GLU A 123 -4.49 -1.72 -8.22
C GLU A 123 -4.39 -1.63 -9.75
N PRO A 124 -4.44 -2.75 -10.51
CA PRO A 124 -4.29 -2.70 -11.96
C PRO A 124 -5.32 -1.81 -12.68
N ASN A 125 -6.40 -1.48 -12.00
CA ASN A 125 -7.47 -0.67 -12.55
C ASN A 125 -7.46 0.75 -11.95
N ILE A 126 -7.49 0.87 -10.64
CA ILE A 126 -7.59 2.16 -9.95
C ILE A 126 -6.27 2.93 -10.02
N ALA A 127 -5.15 2.31 -9.65
CA ALA A 127 -3.86 2.97 -9.71
C ALA A 127 -3.42 3.30 -11.14
N THR A 128 -3.74 2.42 -12.10
CA THR A 128 -3.44 2.67 -13.51
C THR A 128 -4.21 3.88 -14.05
N LEU A 129 -5.53 3.98 -13.77
CA LEU A 129 -6.31 5.14 -14.21
C LEU A 129 -5.88 6.41 -13.50
N ARG A 130 -5.57 6.35 -12.20
CA ARG A 130 -4.95 7.46 -11.47
C ARG A 130 -3.67 7.93 -12.18
N PHE A 131 -2.74 7.02 -12.46
CA PHE A 131 -1.49 7.36 -13.13
C PHE A 131 -1.72 8.00 -14.50
N TRP A 132 -2.61 7.43 -15.30
CA TRP A 132 -2.90 7.93 -16.64
C TRP A 132 -3.60 9.29 -16.64
N LEU A 133 -4.55 9.51 -15.75
CA LEU A 133 -5.37 10.72 -15.77
C LEU A 133 -4.76 11.86 -14.96
N HIS A 134 -4.17 11.56 -13.80
CA HIS A 134 -3.65 12.57 -12.89
C HIS A 134 -2.21 12.97 -13.20
N PHE A 135 -1.32 12.01 -13.53
CA PHE A 135 0.10 12.30 -13.77
C PHE A 135 0.45 12.45 -15.26
N VAL A 136 -0.03 11.58 -16.12
CA VAL A 136 0.25 11.67 -17.57
C VAL A 136 -0.67 12.70 -18.25
N GLY A 137 -1.94 12.75 -17.87
CA GLY A 137 -2.96 13.59 -18.47
C GLY A 137 -3.65 12.92 -19.67
N ALA A 138 -4.98 13.04 -19.73
CA ALA A 138 -5.82 12.35 -20.73
C ALA A 138 -5.41 12.66 -22.19
N ALA A 139 -4.91 13.87 -22.44
CA ALA A 139 -4.48 14.29 -23.79
C ALA A 139 -3.23 13.54 -24.26
N GLN A 140 -2.35 13.15 -23.37
CA GLN A 140 -1.06 12.51 -23.65
C GLN A 140 -1.15 10.97 -23.76
N LEU A 141 -2.32 10.39 -23.46
CA LEU A 141 -2.50 8.94 -23.51
C LEU A 141 -2.41 8.42 -24.96
N SER A 142 -1.68 7.32 -25.11
CA SER A 142 -1.60 6.58 -26.37
C SER A 142 -2.97 6.02 -26.79
N PRO A 143 -3.20 5.70 -28.08
CA PRO A 143 -4.42 5.05 -28.53
C PRO A 143 -4.71 3.74 -27.78
N GLN A 144 -3.67 2.96 -27.45
CA GLN A 144 -3.81 1.72 -26.70
C GLN A 144 -4.28 1.96 -25.26
N GLN A 145 -3.74 2.97 -24.57
CA GLN A 145 -4.21 3.35 -23.24
C GLN A 145 -5.65 3.82 -23.25
N LYS A 146 -6.01 4.68 -24.22
CA LYS A 146 -7.39 5.16 -24.39
C LYS A 146 -8.37 4.02 -24.61
N ALA A 147 -8.02 3.02 -25.42
CA ALA A 147 -8.85 1.84 -25.67
C ALA A 147 -9.09 0.99 -24.40
N GLN A 148 -8.18 1.00 -23.46
CA GLN A 148 -8.30 0.23 -22.21
C GLN A 148 -9.08 0.96 -21.11
N MET A 149 -9.26 2.28 -21.19
CA MET A 149 -9.82 3.09 -20.11
C MET A 149 -11.19 2.59 -19.64
N MET A 150 -12.10 2.28 -20.56
CA MET A 150 -13.45 1.84 -20.20
C MET A 150 -13.43 0.49 -19.47
N ALA A 151 -12.66 -0.47 -19.96
CA ALA A 151 -12.52 -1.78 -19.31
C ALA A 151 -11.95 -1.66 -17.91
N LYS A 152 -10.90 -0.82 -17.72
CA LYS A 152 -10.32 -0.55 -16.41
C LYS A 152 -11.29 0.17 -15.48
N ARG A 153 -12.10 1.09 -16.01
CA ARG A 153 -13.14 1.77 -15.22
C ARG A 153 -14.17 0.77 -14.68
N ILE A 154 -14.69 -0.09 -15.54
CA ILE A 154 -15.68 -1.11 -15.17
C ILE A 154 -15.08 -2.03 -14.09
N ALA A 155 -13.90 -2.59 -14.35
CA ALA A 155 -13.24 -3.49 -13.39
C ALA A 155 -12.88 -2.80 -12.07
N GLY A 156 -12.50 -1.52 -12.09
CA GLY A 156 -12.25 -0.74 -10.88
C GLY A 156 -13.52 -0.48 -10.08
N CYS A 157 -14.64 -0.15 -10.74
CA CYS A 157 -15.94 -0.02 -10.08
C CYS A 157 -16.40 -1.36 -9.46
N ASP A 158 -16.19 -2.48 -10.14
CA ASP A 158 -16.50 -3.82 -9.61
C ASP A 158 -15.67 -4.14 -8.37
N ALA A 159 -14.39 -3.75 -8.38
CA ALA A 159 -13.51 -3.90 -7.22
C ALA A 159 -14.01 -3.05 -6.04
N LEU A 160 -14.31 -1.76 -6.25
CA LEU A 160 -14.86 -0.89 -5.21
C LEU A 160 -16.19 -1.40 -4.67
N ALA A 161 -17.11 -1.84 -5.54
CA ALA A 161 -18.39 -2.42 -5.12
C ALA A 161 -18.21 -3.69 -4.27
N SER A 162 -17.18 -4.51 -4.57
CA SER A 162 -16.86 -5.69 -3.77
C SER A 162 -16.32 -5.33 -2.39
N MET A 163 -15.48 -4.29 -2.30
CA MET A 163 -14.99 -3.74 -1.04
C MET A 163 -16.13 -3.16 -0.21
N ASP A 164 -16.99 -2.33 -0.81
CA ASP A 164 -18.09 -1.68 -0.12
C ASP A 164 -19.06 -2.70 0.48
N ARG A 165 -19.47 -3.73 -0.31
CA ARG A 165 -20.32 -4.83 0.21
C ARG A 165 -19.68 -5.58 1.38
N HIS A 166 -18.36 -5.76 1.36
CA HIS A 166 -17.66 -6.41 2.46
C HIS A 166 -17.65 -5.54 3.72
N LEU A 167 -17.37 -4.26 3.56
CA LEU A 167 -17.29 -3.28 4.64
C LEU A 167 -18.66 -2.88 5.20
N ALA A 168 -19.77 -3.12 4.48
CA ALA A 168 -21.12 -2.82 4.96
C ALA A 168 -21.49 -3.51 6.29
N LYS A 169 -20.77 -4.55 6.67
CA LYS A 169 -20.98 -5.32 7.92
C LYS A 169 -19.71 -5.46 8.76
N ARG A 170 -18.67 -4.70 8.43
CA ARG A 170 -17.34 -4.81 9.06
C ARG A 170 -16.66 -3.46 9.12
N ASP A 171 -15.94 -3.24 10.19
CA ASP A 171 -15.10 -2.04 10.31
C ASP A 171 -13.78 -2.16 9.56
N TRP A 172 -13.27 -3.38 9.40
CA TRP A 172 -11.97 -3.70 8.80
C TRP A 172 -12.09 -4.86 7.82
N PHE A 173 -11.11 -5.00 6.92
CA PHE A 173 -11.11 -6.10 5.94
C PHE A 173 -10.96 -7.47 6.59
N VAL A 174 -10.25 -7.54 7.73
CA VAL A 174 -10.04 -8.80 8.44
C VAL A 174 -10.15 -8.61 9.94
N GLY A 175 -10.94 -9.45 10.58
CA GLY A 175 -11.08 -9.42 12.04
C GLY A 175 -11.71 -8.12 12.56
N GLY A 176 -11.30 -7.70 13.75
CA GLY A 176 -11.83 -6.54 14.46
C GLY A 176 -10.81 -5.38 14.59
N ALA A 177 -9.74 -5.37 13.82
CA ALA A 177 -8.69 -4.35 13.87
C ALA A 177 -8.03 -4.17 12.50
N VAL A 178 -7.34 -3.03 12.33
CA VAL A 178 -6.55 -2.74 11.14
C VAL A 178 -5.52 -3.84 10.88
N SER A 179 -5.34 -4.21 9.61
CA SER A 179 -4.38 -5.21 9.14
C SER A 179 -3.62 -4.71 7.90
N LEU A 180 -2.66 -5.50 7.41
CA LEU A 180 -1.98 -5.19 6.16
C LEU A 180 -2.93 -5.18 4.95
N ALA A 181 -4.07 -5.87 5.00
CA ALA A 181 -5.10 -5.80 3.96
C ALA A 181 -5.69 -4.39 3.86
N ASP A 182 -5.96 -3.77 5.01
CA ASP A 182 -6.47 -2.39 5.08
C ASP A 182 -5.46 -1.40 4.52
N ILE A 183 -4.19 -1.51 4.91
CA ILE A 183 -3.11 -0.64 4.41
C ILE A 183 -2.95 -0.78 2.89
N ALA A 184 -2.93 -2.02 2.38
CA ALA A 184 -2.76 -2.28 0.96
C ALA A 184 -3.88 -1.65 0.13
N LEU A 185 -5.14 -1.86 0.53
CA LEU A 185 -6.31 -1.34 -0.18
C LEU A 185 -6.46 0.19 -0.01
N PHE A 186 -6.12 0.73 1.17
CA PHE A 186 -6.20 2.17 1.45
C PHE A 186 -5.35 2.99 0.49
N ALA A 187 -4.13 2.51 0.17
CA ALA A 187 -3.12 3.25 -0.57
C ALA A 187 -3.57 3.80 -1.92
N TYR A 188 -4.50 3.16 -2.61
CA TYR A 188 -5.06 3.66 -3.86
C TYR A 188 -6.56 3.95 -3.80
N THR A 189 -7.27 3.44 -2.79
CA THR A 189 -8.69 3.78 -2.64
C THR A 189 -8.88 5.24 -2.23
N HIS A 190 -8.05 5.76 -1.31
CA HIS A 190 -8.20 7.14 -0.83
C HIS A 190 -7.90 8.21 -1.90
N THR A 191 -7.23 7.83 -2.99
CA THR A 191 -6.93 8.69 -4.15
C THR A 191 -7.68 8.26 -5.42
N ALA A 192 -8.67 7.39 -5.30
CA ALA A 192 -9.37 6.82 -6.46
C ALA A 192 -10.07 7.89 -7.31
N GLU A 193 -10.49 9.01 -6.72
CA GLU A 193 -11.11 10.13 -7.42
C GLU A 193 -10.16 10.78 -8.44
N GLU A 194 -8.86 10.78 -8.21
CA GLU A 194 -7.84 11.22 -9.18
C GLU A 194 -7.81 10.34 -10.45
N GLY A 195 -8.24 9.09 -10.31
CA GLY A 195 -8.49 8.15 -11.42
C GLY A 195 -9.90 8.26 -12.00
N GLY A 196 -10.73 9.19 -11.49
CA GLY A 196 -12.10 9.45 -11.94
C GLY A 196 -13.14 8.47 -11.38
N PHE A 197 -12.87 7.76 -10.28
CA PHE A 197 -13.86 6.95 -9.58
C PHE A 197 -14.62 7.81 -8.56
N GLY A 198 -15.95 7.78 -8.58
CA GLY A 198 -16.78 8.48 -7.60
C GLY A 198 -16.89 7.65 -6.32
N LEU A 199 -16.27 8.10 -5.23
CA LEU A 199 -16.35 7.38 -3.94
C LEU A 199 -17.68 7.61 -3.21
N GLY A 200 -18.45 8.63 -3.59
CA GLY A 200 -19.79 8.89 -3.02
C GLY A 200 -20.79 7.75 -3.19
N ASP A 201 -20.59 6.87 -4.18
CA ASP A 201 -21.42 5.70 -4.42
C ASP A 201 -21.11 4.50 -3.47
N TYR A 202 -20.06 4.63 -2.64
CA TYR A 202 -19.54 3.57 -1.78
C TYR A 202 -19.45 4.03 -0.30
N PRO A 203 -20.60 4.17 0.39
CA PRO A 203 -20.63 4.76 1.74
C PRO A 203 -19.85 3.97 2.78
N SER A 204 -19.76 2.63 2.65
CA SER A 204 -19.01 1.80 3.58
C SER A 204 -17.50 1.99 3.40
N ILE A 205 -17.04 2.23 2.16
CA ILE A 205 -15.66 2.63 1.88
C ILE A 205 -15.39 4.00 2.51
N GLY A 206 -16.29 4.98 2.35
CA GLY A 206 -16.14 6.31 2.96
C GLY A 206 -15.92 6.22 4.47
N ALA A 207 -16.78 5.50 5.17
CA ALA A 207 -16.67 5.29 6.60
C ALA A 207 -15.38 4.56 7.02
N TRP A 208 -14.91 3.61 6.20
CA TRP A 208 -13.64 2.92 6.44
C TRP A 208 -12.43 3.83 6.18
N LEU A 209 -12.45 4.67 5.15
CA LEU A 209 -11.40 5.64 4.89
C LEU A 209 -11.23 6.62 6.05
N ASP A 210 -12.34 7.05 6.66
CA ASP A 210 -12.30 7.93 7.82
C ASP A 210 -11.69 7.21 9.03
N ARG A 211 -12.10 5.94 9.31
CA ARG A 211 -11.47 5.12 10.37
C ARG A 211 -9.97 4.93 10.17
N MET A 212 -9.52 4.76 8.93
CA MET A 212 -8.08 4.67 8.63
C MET A 212 -7.35 5.97 8.98
N ARG A 213 -7.94 7.13 8.66
CA ARG A 213 -7.37 8.46 8.98
C ARG A 213 -7.33 8.73 10.48
N ASP A 214 -8.27 8.16 11.24
CA ASP A 214 -8.35 8.32 12.70
C ASP A 214 -7.39 7.40 13.47
N LEU A 215 -6.63 6.54 12.78
CA LEU A 215 -5.65 5.68 13.44
C LEU A 215 -4.55 6.52 14.10
N PRO A 216 -4.16 6.18 15.35
CA PRO A 216 -2.95 6.74 15.94
C PRO A 216 -1.74 6.53 15.02
N ASP A 217 -0.90 7.53 14.91
CA ASP A 217 0.30 7.52 14.06
C ASP A 217 0.02 7.40 12.55
N PHE A 218 -1.23 7.66 12.11
CA PHE A 218 -1.55 7.80 10.69
C PHE A 218 -0.75 8.96 10.08
N ILE A 219 -0.22 8.73 8.88
CA ILE A 219 0.43 9.77 8.08
C ILE A 219 -0.29 9.89 6.72
N PRO A 220 -0.59 11.10 6.23
CA PRO A 220 -1.15 11.25 4.89
C PRO A 220 -0.11 10.94 3.81
N MET A 221 -0.59 10.57 2.62
CA MET A 221 0.22 10.51 1.41
C MET A 221 0.62 11.94 1.01
N GLN A 222 1.89 12.13 0.67
CA GLN A 222 2.44 13.43 0.23
C GLN A 222 2.24 13.67 -1.25
#